data_0296ac3f961fc508baf190789955cbc0
#
_entry.id   0296ac3f961fc508baf190789955cbc0
#
_cell.length_a   1.000
_cell.length_b   1.000
_cell.length_c   1.000
_cell.angle_alpha   90.00
_cell.angle_beta   90.00
_cell.angle_gamma   90.00
#
_symmetry.space_group_name_H-M   'P 1'
#
loop_
_entity.id
_entity.type
_entity.pdbx_description
1 polymer ?
#
loop_
_entity_poly.entity_id
_entity_poly.type
_entity_poly.pdbx_seq_one_letter_code
_entity_poly.pdbx_strand_id
1 'polypeptide(L)'
;MTSIHPTHNSAGLTPAAPGGTVQPAEVPAALVLLLATTAGVSVASLYYSQPMLGVLGPDIHADGRSVGFVPTLTQLGYALGILLLAPLGDRYDRRRIILAKAALLAAALLASAMAPGIAALLAASLAIGLSATLAQDVVPAAATVAAPHARGKVVGTVMTGLLLGILLSRVVSGLGAAAFGWRAVYGAAAAAVALLGVAAWRWLPRFAPTTHLGYGALLASMAGLWRSQRPLRRAALAQGLLSVAFSAFWSTLAVMLHSEFHWGSAAAGAFGL
;
A
#
# COMPACT_ATOMS: atom_id res chain seq x y z
N MET A 1 17.72 -18.74 85.94
CA MET A 1 16.95 -17.66 85.25
C MET A 1 17.99 -16.77 84.57
N THR A 2 18.29 -17.03 83.30
CA THR A 2 19.32 -16.32 82.56
C THR A 2 18.67 -15.81 81.29
N SER A 3 18.43 -14.51 81.22
CA SER A 3 17.80 -13.78 80.13
C SER A 3 18.82 -13.56 79.00
N ILE A 4 18.58 -14.08 77.81
CA ILE A 4 19.39 -13.83 76.61
C ILE A 4 18.61 -12.79 75.74
N HIS A 5 19.17 -11.57 75.60
CA HIS A 5 18.73 -10.56 74.66
C HIS A 5 19.29 -10.89 73.28
N PRO A 6 18.48 -10.86 72.23
CA PRO A 6 19.02 -10.85 70.86
C PRO A 6 19.32 -9.43 70.40
N THR A 7 20.56 -9.20 70.02
CA THR A 7 21.03 -7.96 69.38
C THR A 7 20.49 -7.90 67.93
N HIS A 8 19.61 -6.95 67.64
CA HIS A 8 19.20 -6.60 66.32
C HIS A 8 20.34 -5.87 65.58
N ASN A 9 20.88 -6.54 64.55
CA ASN A 9 21.83 -5.94 63.63
C ASN A 9 21.04 -5.39 62.45
N SER A 10 20.70 -4.11 62.46
CA SER A 10 20.07 -3.38 61.38
C SER A 10 21.13 -2.98 60.34
N ALA A 11 21.50 -3.92 59.45
CA ALA A 11 22.26 -3.60 58.27
C ALA A 11 21.36 -2.73 57.33
N GLY A 12 21.76 -1.47 57.14
CA GLY A 12 21.08 -0.52 56.33
C GLY A 12 20.95 -0.99 54.87
N LEU A 13 19.75 -1.31 54.48
CA LEU A 13 19.38 -1.48 53.09
C LEU A 13 19.32 -0.08 52.47
N THR A 14 20.35 0.30 51.73
CA THR A 14 20.33 1.47 50.82
C THR A 14 19.25 1.22 49.79
N PRO A 15 18.25 2.12 49.60
CA PRO A 15 17.28 1.97 48.53
C PRO A 15 18.03 2.00 47.19
N ALA A 16 17.90 0.94 46.41
CA ALA A 16 18.36 0.92 45.03
C ALA A 16 17.69 2.14 44.29
N ALA A 17 18.53 2.95 43.67
CA ALA A 17 18.06 4.04 42.83
C ALA A 17 17.02 3.52 41.85
N PRO A 18 15.92 4.24 41.61
CA PRO A 18 14.92 3.82 40.64
C PRO A 18 15.59 3.68 39.27
N GLY A 19 15.69 2.44 38.79
CA GLY A 19 16.21 2.14 37.48
C GLY A 19 15.48 3.02 36.47
N GLY A 20 16.22 3.89 35.77
CA GLY A 20 15.70 4.76 34.76
C GLY A 20 14.90 3.90 33.78
N THR A 21 13.61 4.13 33.68
CA THR A 21 12.75 3.56 32.65
C THR A 21 13.31 4.03 31.32
N VAL A 22 14.04 3.17 30.62
CA VAL A 22 14.43 3.40 29.23
C VAL A 22 13.11 3.53 28.46
N GLN A 23 12.68 4.76 28.25
CA GLN A 23 11.53 5.02 27.38
C GLN A 23 11.89 4.45 26.01
N PRO A 24 11.05 3.57 25.44
CA PRO A 24 11.26 3.08 24.10
C PRO A 24 11.39 4.30 23.18
N ALA A 25 12.47 4.37 22.40
CA ALA A 25 12.73 5.50 21.52
C ALA A 25 11.51 5.71 20.60
N GLU A 26 11.01 6.93 20.58
CA GLU A 26 9.92 7.30 19.66
C GLU A 26 10.38 7.11 18.24
N VAL A 27 9.49 6.57 17.38
CA VAL A 27 9.77 6.39 15.96
C VAL A 27 10.00 7.78 15.34
N PRO A 28 11.11 8.00 14.62
CA PRO A 28 11.35 9.29 13.98
C PRO A 28 10.19 9.68 13.05
N ALA A 29 9.69 10.91 13.16
CA ALA A 29 8.59 11.40 12.34
C ALA A 29 8.87 11.25 10.83
N ALA A 30 10.14 11.41 10.43
CA ALA A 30 10.58 11.21 9.05
C ALA A 30 10.33 9.77 8.56
N LEU A 31 10.53 8.75 9.42
CA LEU A 31 10.24 7.36 9.05
C LEU A 31 8.74 7.12 8.93
N VAL A 32 7.92 7.71 9.82
CA VAL A 32 6.46 7.61 9.73
C VAL A 32 5.96 8.27 8.46
N LEU A 33 6.49 9.45 8.11
CA LEU A 33 6.15 10.15 6.87
C LEU A 33 6.57 9.35 5.63
N LEU A 34 7.77 8.75 5.63
CA LEU A 34 8.23 7.88 4.56
C LEU A 34 7.27 6.70 4.36
N LEU A 35 6.85 6.03 5.43
CA LEU A 35 5.92 4.91 5.36
C LEU A 35 4.54 5.38 4.85
N ALA A 36 4.03 6.51 5.36
CA ALA A 36 2.75 7.09 4.93
C ALA A 36 2.76 7.46 3.43
N THR A 37 3.84 8.12 2.97
CA THR A 37 4.00 8.49 1.56
C THR A 37 4.17 7.26 0.68
N THR A 38 4.95 6.27 1.12
CA THR A 38 5.14 5.01 0.39
C THR A 38 3.81 4.26 0.23
N ALA A 39 3.01 4.15 1.29
CA ALA A 39 1.69 3.54 1.22
C ALA A 39 0.75 4.32 0.27
N GLY A 40 0.73 5.65 0.39
CA GLY A 40 -0.10 6.51 -0.43
C GLY A 40 0.23 6.45 -1.92
N VAL A 41 1.50 6.63 -2.29
CA VAL A 41 1.95 6.59 -3.70
C VAL A 41 1.77 5.20 -4.30
N SER A 42 2.01 4.15 -3.52
CA SER A 42 1.79 2.77 -3.97
C SER A 42 0.32 2.51 -4.31
N VAL A 43 -0.60 2.84 -3.42
CA VAL A 43 -2.04 2.66 -3.67
C VAL A 43 -2.57 3.62 -4.73
N ALA A 44 -2.03 4.84 -4.81
CA ALA A 44 -2.37 5.81 -5.85
C ALA A 44 -2.20 5.24 -7.26
N SER A 45 -1.17 4.40 -7.47
CA SER A 45 -0.87 3.81 -8.77
C SER A 45 -1.99 2.90 -9.31
N LEU A 46 -2.87 2.38 -8.46
CA LEU A 46 -4.05 1.59 -8.85
C LEU A 46 -5.12 2.44 -9.55
N TYR A 47 -5.12 3.75 -9.32
CA TYR A 47 -6.19 4.65 -9.73
C TYR A 47 -5.77 5.66 -10.80
N TYR A 48 -4.49 5.74 -11.15
CA TYR A 48 -4.00 6.72 -12.14
C TYR A 48 -4.67 6.58 -13.50
N SER A 49 -4.96 5.36 -13.95
CA SER A 49 -5.58 5.13 -15.26
C SER A 49 -6.99 5.70 -15.38
N GLN A 50 -7.76 5.73 -14.29
CA GLN A 50 -9.20 6.02 -14.33
C GLN A 50 -9.55 7.35 -15.03
N PRO A 51 -9.00 8.51 -14.64
CA PRO A 51 -9.31 9.78 -15.30
C PRO A 51 -8.65 9.90 -16.69
N MET A 52 -7.69 9.04 -17.02
CA MET A 52 -6.94 9.09 -18.27
C MET A 52 -7.53 8.19 -19.37
N LEU A 53 -8.55 7.36 -19.08
CA LEU A 53 -9.09 6.37 -20.03
C LEU A 53 -9.54 7.00 -21.34
N GLY A 54 -10.17 8.18 -21.29
CA GLY A 54 -10.64 8.89 -22.47
C GLY A 54 -9.53 9.38 -23.40
N VAL A 55 -8.37 9.75 -22.86
CA VAL A 55 -7.23 10.25 -23.66
C VAL A 55 -6.24 9.14 -24.05
N LEU A 56 -6.26 8.02 -23.34
CA LEU A 56 -5.36 6.90 -23.50
C LEU A 56 -5.67 6.11 -24.77
N GLY A 57 -6.95 5.82 -25.04
CA GLY A 57 -7.39 5.04 -26.20
C GLY A 57 -6.97 5.62 -27.53
N PRO A 58 -7.31 6.88 -27.84
CA PRO A 58 -6.91 7.53 -29.09
C PRO A 58 -5.39 7.53 -29.34
N ASP A 59 -4.59 7.75 -28.28
CA ASP A 59 -3.13 7.86 -28.40
C ASP A 59 -2.43 6.53 -28.76
N ILE A 60 -3.01 5.40 -28.36
CA ILE A 60 -2.47 4.05 -28.67
C ILE A 60 -3.32 3.28 -29.68
N HIS A 61 -4.22 3.97 -30.37
CA HIS A 61 -5.15 3.41 -31.38
C HIS A 61 -5.95 2.19 -30.85
N ALA A 62 -6.41 2.27 -29.59
CA ALA A 62 -7.20 1.22 -28.95
C ALA A 62 -8.66 1.61 -28.83
N ASP A 63 -9.54 0.63 -29.03
CA ASP A 63 -10.99 0.81 -28.85
C ASP A 63 -11.35 0.95 -27.35
N GLY A 64 -12.48 1.58 -27.06
CA GLY A 64 -12.93 1.85 -25.70
C GLY A 64 -13.10 0.59 -24.85
N ARG A 65 -13.45 -0.56 -25.46
CA ARG A 65 -13.55 -1.83 -24.76
C ARG A 65 -12.18 -2.31 -24.26
N SER A 66 -11.17 -2.25 -25.10
CA SER A 66 -9.80 -2.65 -24.76
C SER A 66 -9.21 -1.74 -23.68
N VAL A 67 -9.45 -0.43 -23.76
CA VAL A 67 -9.02 0.55 -22.76
C VAL A 67 -9.68 0.29 -21.40
N GLY A 68 -10.94 -0.14 -21.37
CA GLY A 68 -11.68 -0.50 -20.16
C GLY A 68 -11.06 -1.68 -19.39
N PHE A 69 -10.26 -2.53 -20.04
CA PHE A 69 -9.51 -3.58 -19.36
C PHE A 69 -8.30 -3.07 -18.55
N VAL A 70 -7.81 -1.85 -18.78
CA VAL A 70 -6.68 -1.28 -18.04
C VAL A 70 -6.95 -1.26 -16.52
N PRO A 71 -8.00 -0.58 -16.01
CA PRO A 71 -8.31 -0.62 -14.60
C PRO A 71 -8.73 -2.03 -14.13
N THR A 72 -9.39 -2.82 -14.98
CA THR A 72 -9.81 -4.19 -14.63
C THR A 72 -8.60 -5.07 -14.33
N LEU A 73 -7.58 -5.07 -15.20
CA LEU A 73 -6.36 -5.85 -14.98
C LEU A 73 -5.52 -5.32 -13.82
N THR A 74 -5.51 -4.00 -13.60
CA THR A 74 -4.87 -3.42 -12.42
C THR A 74 -5.53 -3.93 -11.14
N GLN A 75 -6.85 -3.95 -11.05
CA GLN A 75 -7.58 -4.46 -9.87
C GLN A 75 -7.45 -5.99 -9.72
N LEU A 76 -7.47 -6.73 -10.84
CA LEU A 76 -7.21 -8.16 -10.82
C LEU A 76 -5.80 -8.47 -10.31
N GLY A 77 -4.80 -7.75 -10.83
CA GLY A 77 -3.42 -7.84 -10.36
C GLY A 77 -3.31 -7.56 -8.86
N TYR A 78 -4.00 -6.54 -8.37
CA TYR A 78 -4.01 -6.20 -6.94
C TYR A 78 -4.64 -7.30 -6.09
N ALA A 79 -5.77 -7.86 -6.51
CA ALA A 79 -6.40 -8.99 -5.82
C ALA A 79 -5.48 -10.21 -5.78
N LEU A 80 -4.86 -10.57 -6.91
CA LEU A 80 -3.89 -11.66 -6.97
C LEU A 80 -2.65 -11.36 -6.12
N GLY A 81 -2.17 -10.12 -6.13
CA GLY A 81 -1.05 -9.69 -5.32
C GLY A 81 -1.33 -9.78 -3.82
N ILE A 82 -2.51 -9.39 -3.34
CA ILE A 82 -2.90 -9.58 -1.94
C ILE A 82 -2.94 -11.08 -1.61
N LEU A 83 -3.55 -11.89 -2.46
CA LEU A 83 -3.68 -13.32 -2.21
C LEU A 83 -2.33 -14.03 -2.19
N LEU A 84 -1.47 -13.73 -3.16
CA LEU A 84 -0.22 -14.47 -3.38
C LEU A 84 1.01 -13.80 -2.75
N LEU A 85 1.11 -12.48 -2.74
CA LEU A 85 2.32 -11.80 -2.32
C LEU A 85 2.27 -11.24 -0.88
N ALA A 86 1.08 -11.00 -0.32
CA ALA A 86 0.98 -10.51 1.06
C ALA A 86 1.50 -11.55 2.10
N PRO A 87 1.24 -12.86 1.97
CA PRO A 87 1.77 -13.85 2.90
C PRO A 87 3.31 -13.94 2.93
N LEU A 88 3.98 -13.47 1.88
CA LEU A 88 5.44 -13.45 1.83
C LEU A 88 6.04 -12.49 2.87
N GLY A 89 5.34 -11.39 3.20
CA GLY A 89 5.74 -10.43 4.22
C GLY A 89 5.75 -11.00 5.64
N ASP A 90 5.03 -12.09 5.88
CA ASP A 90 5.03 -12.79 7.18
C ASP A 90 6.14 -13.84 7.26
N ARG A 91 6.54 -14.41 6.13
CA ARG A 91 7.56 -15.47 6.05
C ARG A 91 8.99 -14.95 5.89
N TYR A 92 9.17 -13.83 5.22
CA TYR A 92 10.48 -13.25 4.92
C TYR A 92 10.65 -11.90 5.58
N ASP A 93 11.88 -11.38 5.59
CA ASP A 93 12.15 -10.01 6.02
C ASP A 93 11.28 -9.02 5.21
N ARG A 94 10.32 -8.42 5.90
CA ARG A 94 9.33 -7.51 5.29
C ARG A 94 10.00 -6.35 4.56
N ARG A 95 11.16 -5.87 5.03
CA ARG A 95 11.95 -4.87 4.32
C ARG A 95 12.32 -5.34 2.91
N ARG A 96 12.78 -6.59 2.76
CA ARG A 96 13.14 -7.15 1.45
C ARG A 96 11.91 -7.24 0.53
N ILE A 97 10.78 -7.64 1.06
CA ILE A 97 9.51 -7.72 0.32
C ILE A 97 9.07 -6.32 -0.14
N ILE A 98 9.11 -5.32 0.74
CA ILE A 98 8.81 -3.92 0.43
C ILE A 98 9.72 -3.42 -0.71
N LEU A 99 11.02 -3.65 -0.62
CA LEU A 99 11.98 -3.21 -1.64
C LEU A 99 11.78 -3.90 -2.99
N ALA A 100 11.55 -5.22 -2.99
CA ALA A 100 11.27 -5.98 -4.19
C ALA A 100 9.99 -5.50 -4.88
N LYS A 101 8.91 -5.31 -4.12
CA LYS A 101 7.64 -4.78 -4.65
C LYS A 101 7.77 -3.33 -5.13
N ALA A 102 8.54 -2.48 -4.45
CA ALA A 102 8.81 -1.12 -4.90
C ALA A 102 9.57 -1.10 -6.24
N ALA A 103 10.59 -1.94 -6.39
CA ALA A 103 11.32 -2.08 -7.65
C ALA A 103 10.43 -2.60 -8.78
N LEU A 104 9.61 -3.62 -8.52
CA LEU A 104 8.66 -4.16 -9.49
C LEU A 104 7.59 -3.14 -9.87
N LEU A 105 7.06 -2.38 -8.90
CA LEU A 105 6.08 -1.33 -9.17
C LEU A 105 6.67 -0.21 -10.01
N ALA A 106 7.88 0.25 -9.69
CA ALA A 106 8.57 1.27 -10.48
C ALA A 106 8.82 0.79 -11.92
N ALA A 107 9.26 -0.46 -12.10
CA ALA A 107 9.47 -1.06 -13.41
C ALA A 107 8.15 -1.20 -14.20
N ALA A 108 7.06 -1.63 -13.55
CA ALA A 108 5.74 -1.76 -14.18
C ALA A 108 5.16 -0.40 -14.60
N LEU A 109 5.32 0.63 -13.76
CA LEU A 109 4.94 2.01 -14.10
C LEU A 109 5.75 2.56 -15.28
N LEU A 110 7.05 2.31 -15.28
CA LEU A 110 7.91 2.70 -16.39
C LEU A 110 7.53 1.96 -17.68
N ALA A 111 7.25 0.66 -17.60
CA ALA A 111 6.75 -0.13 -18.73
C ALA A 111 5.43 0.42 -19.26
N SER A 112 4.53 0.89 -18.39
CA SER A 112 3.30 1.56 -18.81
C SER A 112 3.57 2.88 -19.52
N ALA A 113 4.51 3.70 -19.03
CA ALA A 113 4.92 4.94 -19.68
C ALA A 113 5.50 4.72 -21.09
N MET A 114 6.17 3.59 -21.27
CA MET A 114 6.83 3.22 -22.55
C MET A 114 5.98 2.29 -23.43
N ALA A 115 4.74 1.98 -23.05
CA ALA A 115 3.89 1.03 -23.74
C ALA A 115 3.65 1.45 -25.21
N PRO A 116 4.02 0.62 -26.19
CA PRO A 116 3.82 0.94 -27.61
C PRO A 116 2.38 0.71 -28.09
N GLY A 117 1.58 0.01 -27.31
CA GLY A 117 0.20 -0.31 -27.65
C GLY A 117 -0.54 -0.96 -26.48
N ILE A 118 -1.81 -1.28 -26.71
CA ILE A 118 -2.73 -1.73 -25.66
C ILE A 118 -2.27 -3.03 -24.95
N ALA A 119 -1.75 -4.00 -25.70
CA ALA A 119 -1.33 -5.27 -25.10
C ALA A 119 -0.21 -5.10 -24.06
N ALA A 120 0.79 -4.27 -24.37
CA ALA A 120 1.87 -3.95 -23.44
C ALA A 120 1.36 -3.19 -22.22
N LEU A 121 0.42 -2.23 -22.43
CA LEU A 121 -0.19 -1.49 -21.35
C LEU A 121 -1.03 -2.38 -20.43
N LEU A 122 -1.79 -3.34 -20.97
CA LEU A 122 -2.58 -4.30 -20.19
C LEU A 122 -1.69 -5.21 -19.33
N ALA A 123 -0.58 -5.71 -19.90
CA ALA A 123 0.40 -6.52 -19.17
C ALA A 123 1.06 -5.70 -18.04
N ALA A 124 1.46 -4.45 -18.33
CA ALA A 124 2.02 -3.55 -17.34
C ALA A 124 1.00 -3.18 -16.25
N SER A 125 -0.28 -3.00 -16.60
CA SER A 125 -1.37 -2.72 -15.66
C SER A 125 -1.58 -3.87 -14.66
N LEU A 126 -1.54 -5.11 -15.13
CA LEU A 126 -1.58 -6.30 -14.26
C LEU A 126 -0.38 -6.31 -13.30
N ALA A 127 0.82 -6.01 -13.81
CA ALA A 127 2.05 -5.93 -13.01
C ALA A 127 2.01 -4.78 -11.98
N ILE A 128 1.46 -3.61 -12.35
CA ILE A 128 1.19 -2.51 -11.40
C ILE A 128 0.31 -3.02 -10.26
N GLY A 129 -0.81 -3.68 -10.58
CA GLY A 129 -1.72 -4.22 -9.57
C GLY A 129 -1.00 -5.17 -8.61
N LEU A 130 -0.31 -6.18 -9.13
CA LEU A 130 0.45 -7.15 -8.34
C LEU A 130 1.43 -6.47 -7.37
N SER A 131 2.15 -5.45 -7.85
CA SER A 131 3.22 -4.80 -7.10
C SER A 131 2.71 -3.73 -6.14
N ALA A 132 1.59 -3.06 -6.44
CA ALA A 132 1.00 -2.02 -5.60
C ALA A 132 0.52 -2.54 -4.23
N THR A 133 0.45 -3.86 -4.06
CA THR A 133 0.27 -4.51 -2.75
C THR A 133 1.38 -4.19 -1.74
N LEU A 134 2.41 -3.47 -2.15
CA LEU A 134 3.43 -2.87 -1.29
C LEU A 134 2.82 -2.14 -0.07
N ALA A 135 1.72 -1.42 -0.25
CA ALA A 135 1.01 -0.74 0.84
C ALA A 135 0.57 -1.71 1.96
N GLN A 136 0.22 -2.94 1.61
CA GLN A 136 -0.20 -3.98 2.56
C GLN A 136 0.95 -4.47 3.45
N ASP A 137 2.19 -4.30 3.02
CA ASP A 137 3.38 -4.62 3.83
C ASP A 137 3.82 -3.41 4.66
N VAL A 138 3.60 -2.19 4.16
CA VAL A 138 3.99 -0.94 4.84
C VAL A 138 3.20 -0.72 6.12
N VAL A 139 1.88 -0.97 6.13
CA VAL A 139 1.02 -0.77 7.31
C VAL A 139 1.44 -1.67 8.49
N PRO A 140 1.62 -3.00 8.33
CA PRO A 140 2.16 -3.83 9.40
C PRO A 140 3.61 -3.49 9.79
N ALA A 141 4.45 -3.05 8.84
CA ALA A 141 5.79 -2.57 9.15
C ALA A 141 5.74 -1.36 10.10
N ALA A 142 4.85 -0.40 9.82
CA ALA A 142 4.61 0.76 10.69
C ALA A 142 4.16 0.34 12.10
N ALA A 143 3.26 -0.64 12.19
CA ALA A 143 2.80 -1.19 13.48
C ALA A 143 3.92 -1.88 14.26
N THR A 144 4.89 -2.49 13.56
CA THR A 144 6.00 -3.21 14.17
C THR A 144 7.09 -2.27 14.70
N VAL A 145 7.39 -1.17 13.99
CA VAL A 145 8.41 -0.20 14.45
C VAL A 145 7.89 0.71 15.56
N ALA A 146 6.57 0.85 15.68
CA ALA A 146 5.97 1.74 16.67
C ALA A 146 5.98 1.14 18.08
N ALA A 147 6.33 1.96 19.08
CA ALA A 147 6.16 1.61 20.48
C ALA A 147 4.69 1.30 20.80
N PRO A 148 4.36 0.38 21.72
CA PRO A 148 2.99 -0.05 22.00
C PRO A 148 2.00 1.11 22.23
N HIS A 149 2.42 2.13 22.99
CA HIS A 149 1.60 3.31 23.30
C HIS A 149 1.40 4.25 22.10
N ALA A 150 2.32 4.27 21.12
CA ALA A 150 2.27 5.14 19.94
C ALA A 150 1.74 4.42 18.69
N ARG A 151 1.53 3.09 18.73
CA ARG A 151 1.18 2.26 17.57
C ARG A 151 -0.07 2.75 16.85
N GLY A 152 -1.12 3.10 17.59
CA GLY A 152 -2.36 3.61 16.99
C GLY A 152 -2.14 4.91 16.21
N LYS A 153 -1.36 5.84 16.76
CA LYS A 153 -1.00 7.12 16.11
C LYS A 153 -0.20 6.88 14.82
N VAL A 154 0.84 6.05 14.89
CA VAL A 154 1.72 5.76 13.75
C VAL A 154 0.94 5.08 12.62
N VAL A 155 0.18 4.02 12.94
CA VAL A 155 -0.66 3.32 11.96
C VAL A 155 -1.72 4.25 11.38
N GLY A 156 -2.38 5.06 12.21
CA GLY A 156 -3.35 6.06 11.77
C GLY A 156 -2.75 7.06 10.78
N THR A 157 -1.54 7.56 11.04
CA THR A 157 -0.83 8.46 10.10
C THR A 157 -0.53 7.78 8.76
N VAL A 158 -0.08 6.52 8.79
CA VAL A 158 0.17 5.75 7.55
C VAL A 158 -1.11 5.49 6.78
N MET A 159 -2.21 5.15 7.47
CA MET A 159 -3.52 4.97 6.84
C MET A 159 -4.06 6.28 6.26
N THR A 160 -3.83 7.41 6.92
CA THR A 160 -4.17 8.74 6.36
C THR A 160 -3.40 8.99 5.07
N GLY A 161 -2.09 8.70 5.03
CA GLY A 161 -1.28 8.80 3.82
C GLY A 161 -1.81 7.91 2.69
N LEU A 162 -2.21 6.68 3.01
CA LEU A 162 -2.82 5.74 2.07
C LEU A 162 -4.14 6.31 1.49
N LEU A 163 -5.04 6.79 2.34
CA LEU A 163 -6.33 7.36 1.92
C LEU A 163 -6.15 8.63 1.10
N LEU A 164 -5.23 9.51 1.48
CA LEU A 164 -4.86 10.69 0.69
C LEU A 164 -4.29 10.29 -0.68
N GLY A 165 -3.50 9.22 -0.75
CA GLY A 165 -3.02 8.65 -2.01
C GLY A 165 -4.17 8.25 -2.94
N ILE A 166 -5.18 7.57 -2.41
CA ILE A 166 -6.38 7.19 -3.18
C ILE A 166 -7.12 8.44 -3.68
N LEU A 167 -7.37 9.39 -2.78
CA LEU A 167 -8.13 10.61 -3.09
C LEU A 167 -7.41 11.47 -4.14
N LEU A 168 -6.15 11.79 -3.87
CA LEU A 168 -5.37 12.70 -4.71
C LEU A 168 -4.91 12.06 -6.04
N SER A 169 -4.86 10.73 -6.11
CA SER A 169 -4.40 10.02 -7.32
C SER A 169 -5.12 10.45 -8.58
N ARG A 170 -6.44 10.62 -8.50
CA ARG A 170 -7.29 10.99 -9.64
C ARG A 170 -7.03 12.42 -10.09
N VAL A 171 -6.92 13.33 -9.14
CA VAL A 171 -6.65 14.75 -9.42
C VAL A 171 -5.26 14.91 -10.03
N VAL A 172 -4.25 14.32 -9.39
CA VAL A 172 -2.86 14.41 -9.85
C VAL A 172 -2.70 13.78 -11.23
N SER A 173 -3.29 12.60 -11.46
CA SER A 173 -3.19 11.93 -12.77
C SER A 173 -4.02 12.65 -13.83
N GLY A 174 -5.20 13.18 -13.50
CA GLY A 174 -6.04 13.93 -14.42
C GLY A 174 -5.39 15.23 -14.87
N LEU A 175 -4.89 16.04 -13.93
CA LEU A 175 -4.18 17.29 -14.21
C LEU A 175 -2.84 17.02 -14.92
N GLY A 176 -2.09 16.03 -14.45
CA GLY A 176 -0.82 15.65 -15.05
C GLY A 176 -0.97 15.19 -16.49
N ALA A 177 -2.00 14.39 -16.78
CA ALA A 177 -2.28 13.92 -18.12
C ALA A 177 -2.73 15.05 -19.06
N ALA A 178 -3.51 16.01 -18.56
CA ALA A 178 -3.92 17.18 -19.33
C ALA A 178 -2.72 18.10 -19.67
N ALA A 179 -1.77 18.26 -18.75
CA ALA A 179 -0.63 19.17 -18.93
C ALA A 179 0.55 18.51 -19.69
N PHE A 180 0.86 17.24 -19.41
CA PHE A 180 2.09 16.59 -19.86
C PHE A 180 1.86 15.26 -20.60
N GLY A 181 0.62 14.84 -20.73
CA GLY A 181 0.26 13.54 -21.28
C GLY A 181 0.33 12.39 -20.27
N TRP A 182 -0.42 11.32 -20.54
CA TRP A 182 -0.56 10.17 -19.65
C TRP A 182 0.76 9.40 -19.42
N ARG A 183 1.65 9.36 -20.43
CA ARG A 183 2.98 8.73 -20.31
C ARG A 183 3.85 9.42 -19.28
N ALA A 184 3.81 10.75 -19.21
CA ALA A 184 4.55 11.52 -18.21
C ALA A 184 4.05 11.23 -16.80
N VAL A 185 2.74 11.03 -16.60
CA VAL A 185 2.16 10.64 -15.30
C VAL A 185 2.74 9.31 -14.82
N TYR A 186 2.74 8.28 -15.67
CA TYR A 186 3.34 6.99 -15.31
C TYR A 186 4.85 7.07 -15.07
N GLY A 187 5.57 7.85 -15.89
CA GLY A 187 7.00 8.07 -15.72
C GLY A 187 7.34 8.78 -14.40
N ALA A 188 6.60 9.84 -14.06
CA ALA A 188 6.76 10.55 -12.79
C ALA A 188 6.43 9.65 -11.59
N ALA A 189 5.38 8.83 -11.70
CA ALA A 189 5.01 7.86 -10.68
C ALA A 189 6.11 6.78 -10.51
N ALA A 190 6.70 6.29 -11.60
CA ALA A 190 7.82 5.36 -11.56
C ALA A 190 9.02 5.95 -10.81
N ALA A 191 9.38 7.20 -11.12
CA ALA A 191 10.45 7.91 -10.43
C ALA A 191 10.16 8.11 -8.95
N ALA A 192 8.93 8.51 -8.60
CA ALA A 192 8.52 8.68 -7.20
C ALA A 192 8.61 7.37 -6.41
N VAL A 193 8.11 6.25 -6.96
CA VAL A 193 8.20 4.93 -6.32
C VAL A 193 9.64 4.47 -6.18
N ALA A 194 10.48 4.69 -7.20
CA ALA A 194 11.91 4.35 -7.13
C ALA A 194 12.63 5.14 -6.04
N LEU A 195 12.40 6.44 -5.94
CA LEU A 195 12.98 7.29 -4.89
C LEU A 195 12.52 6.86 -3.48
N LEU A 196 11.23 6.55 -3.32
CA LEU A 196 10.70 6.02 -2.06
C LEU A 196 11.28 4.64 -1.73
N GLY A 197 11.50 3.80 -2.74
CA GLY A 197 12.20 2.52 -2.60
C GLY A 197 13.63 2.68 -2.10
N VAL A 198 14.39 3.64 -2.67
CA VAL A 198 15.75 3.98 -2.22
C VAL A 198 15.74 4.52 -0.79
N ALA A 199 14.78 5.41 -0.47
CA ALA A 199 14.60 5.91 0.88
C ALA A 199 14.26 4.78 1.88
N ALA A 200 13.35 3.89 1.52
CA ALA A 200 13.03 2.71 2.33
C ALA A 200 14.25 1.79 2.51
N TRP A 201 15.04 1.59 1.46
CA TRP A 201 16.31 0.84 1.57
C TRP A 201 17.27 1.49 2.55
N ARG A 202 17.33 2.83 2.63
CA ARG A 202 18.27 3.53 3.52
C ARG A 202 17.83 3.58 4.97
N TRP A 203 16.53 3.72 5.23
CA TRP A 203 16.01 4.04 6.57
C TRP A 203 15.13 2.96 7.20
N LEU A 204 14.59 2.01 6.41
CA LEU A 204 13.72 0.99 6.98
C LEU A 204 14.57 -0.08 7.70
N PRO A 205 14.26 -0.45 8.97
CA PRO A 205 14.94 -1.52 9.67
C PRO A 205 14.62 -2.88 9.04
N ARG A 206 15.39 -3.89 9.41
CA ARG A 206 15.06 -5.29 9.08
C ARG A 206 13.98 -5.79 10.02
N PHE A 207 13.11 -6.64 9.49
CA PHE A 207 12.03 -7.26 10.25
C PHE A 207 12.26 -8.76 10.36
N ALA A 208 12.14 -9.28 11.58
CA ALA A 208 12.14 -10.72 11.77
C ALA A 208 10.86 -11.32 11.16
N PRO A 209 10.96 -12.49 10.50
CA PRO A 209 9.80 -13.23 10.06
C PRO A 209 8.84 -13.51 11.23
N THR A 210 7.54 -13.40 10.97
CA THR A 210 6.50 -13.66 11.99
C THR A 210 6.05 -15.11 12.00
N THR A 211 6.39 -15.89 10.97
CA THR A 211 6.03 -17.32 10.87
C THR A 211 7.13 -18.13 10.18
N HIS A 212 7.22 -19.39 10.56
CA HIS A 212 8.08 -20.40 9.92
C HIS A 212 7.29 -21.37 9.04
N LEU A 213 5.97 -21.16 8.87
CA LEU A 213 5.15 -22.01 8.02
C LEU A 213 5.61 -21.95 6.57
N GLY A 214 5.51 -23.08 5.86
CA GLY A 214 5.74 -23.14 4.43
C GLY A 214 4.73 -22.29 3.67
N TYR A 215 5.09 -21.74 2.50
CA TYR A 215 4.22 -20.88 1.72
C TYR A 215 2.87 -21.54 1.35
N GLY A 216 2.90 -22.81 0.96
CA GLY A 216 1.67 -23.58 0.70
C GLY A 216 0.78 -23.74 1.93
N ALA A 217 1.36 -23.91 3.12
CA ALA A 217 0.61 -23.99 4.38
C ALA A 217 -0.03 -22.64 4.74
N LEU A 218 0.64 -21.51 4.44
CA LEU A 218 0.06 -20.18 4.61
C LEU A 218 -1.16 -19.98 3.71
N LEU A 219 -1.07 -20.32 2.43
CA LEU A 219 -2.21 -20.25 1.51
C LEU A 219 -3.34 -21.19 1.94
N ALA A 220 -3.02 -22.41 2.38
CA ALA A 220 -3.99 -23.35 2.90
C ALA A 220 -4.70 -22.82 4.17
N SER A 221 -3.98 -22.13 5.05
CA SER A 221 -4.56 -21.53 6.24
C SER A 221 -5.60 -20.45 5.89
N MET A 222 -5.35 -19.63 4.85
CA MET A 222 -6.31 -18.65 4.35
C MET A 222 -7.59 -19.32 3.81
N ALA A 223 -7.42 -20.40 3.04
CA ALA A 223 -8.54 -21.20 2.57
C ALA A 223 -9.32 -21.85 3.74
N GLY A 224 -8.62 -22.28 4.77
CA GLY A 224 -9.20 -22.79 6.02
C GLY A 224 -10.04 -21.75 6.73
N LEU A 225 -9.51 -20.51 6.90
CA LEU A 225 -10.23 -19.39 7.49
C LEU A 225 -11.50 -19.04 6.69
N TRP A 226 -11.40 -19.00 5.37
CA TRP A 226 -12.55 -18.78 4.50
C TRP A 226 -13.66 -19.82 4.69
N ARG A 227 -13.28 -21.09 4.85
CA ARG A 227 -14.25 -22.18 5.05
C ARG A 227 -14.86 -22.20 6.44
N SER A 228 -14.07 -21.92 7.48
CA SER A 228 -14.49 -22.04 8.88
C SER A 228 -15.20 -20.80 9.42
N GLN A 229 -14.83 -19.59 8.94
CA GLN A 229 -15.29 -18.33 9.54
C GLN A 229 -16.41 -17.67 8.71
N ARG A 230 -17.67 -18.01 9.01
CA ARG A 230 -18.84 -17.40 8.35
C ARG A 230 -18.91 -15.86 8.43
N PRO A 231 -18.60 -15.21 9.59
CA PRO A 231 -18.58 -13.74 9.67
C PRO A 231 -17.55 -13.12 8.73
N LEU A 232 -16.36 -13.72 8.63
CA LEU A 232 -15.31 -13.26 7.72
C LEU A 232 -15.77 -13.29 6.26
N ARG A 233 -16.40 -14.41 5.83
CA ARG A 233 -16.95 -14.51 4.47
C ARG A 233 -17.99 -13.44 4.17
N ARG A 234 -18.94 -13.22 5.09
CA ARG A 234 -19.99 -12.21 4.91
C ARG A 234 -19.38 -10.81 4.78
N ALA A 235 -18.44 -10.45 5.65
CA ALA A 235 -17.75 -9.17 5.60
C ALA A 235 -16.96 -9.02 4.30
N ALA A 236 -16.20 -10.05 3.88
CA ALA A 236 -15.43 -10.02 2.64
C ALA A 236 -16.31 -9.90 1.39
N LEU A 237 -17.44 -10.62 1.33
CA LEU A 237 -18.39 -10.51 0.22
C LEU A 237 -19.05 -9.13 0.17
N ALA A 238 -19.48 -8.59 1.30
CA ALA A 238 -20.06 -7.24 1.36
C ALA A 238 -19.05 -6.19 0.90
N GLN A 239 -17.82 -6.25 1.40
CA GLN A 239 -16.74 -5.36 0.97
C GLN A 239 -16.41 -5.54 -0.51
N GLY A 240 -16.41 -6.77 -1.01
CA GLY A 240 -16.19 -7.07 -2.42
C GLY A 240 -17.24 -6.42 -3.33
N LEU A 241 -18.52 -6.55 -2.99
CA LEU A 241 -19.62 -5.92 -3.73
C LEU A 241 -19.52 -4.39 -3.73
N LEU A 242 -19.20 -3.78 -2.59
CA LEU A 242 -18.95 -2.34 -2.50
C LEU A 242 -17.76 -1.91 -3.37
N SER A 243 -16.69 -2.69 -3.40
CA SER A 243 -15.51 -2.40 -4.24
C SER A 243 -15.81 -2.51 -5.73
N VAL A 244 -16.64 -3.48 -6.15
CA VAL A 244 -17.11 -3.61 -7.53
C VAL A 244 -17.95 -2.40 -7.92
N ALA A 245 -18.92 -2.01 -7.10
CA ALA A 245 -19.76 -0.83 -7.36
C ALA A 245 -18.92 0.45 -7.45
N PHE A 246 -17.97 0.64 -6.54
CA PHE A 246 -17.05 1.77 -6.53
C PHE A 246 -16.19 1.83 -7.81
N SER A 247 -15.60 0.71 -8.20
CA SER A 247 -14.76 0.64 -9.40
C SER A 247 -15.57 0.86 -10.69
N ALA A 248 -16.76 0.26 -10.77
CA ALA A 248 -17.66 0.45 -11.91
C ALA A 248 -18.06 1.93 -12.05
N PHE A 249 -18.49 2.57 -10.96
CA PHE A 249 -18.85 3.99 -10.97
C PHE A 249 -17.72 4.86 -11.50
N TRP A 250 -16.51 4.76 -10.97
CA TRP A 250 -15.40 5.61 -11.36
C TRP A 250 -14.91 5.34 -12.79
N SER A 251 -14.91 4.09 -13.23
CA SER A 251 -14.52 3.76 -14.61
C SER A 251 -15.55 4.25 -15.63
N THR A 252 -16.84 4.09 -15.33
CA THR A 252 -17.91 4.55 -16.20
C THR A 252 -17.99 6.07 -16.23
N LEU A 253 -17.85 6.74 -15.10
CA LEU A 253 -17.90 8.20 -14.99
C LEU A 253 -16.84 8.86 -15.88
N ALA A 254 -15.61 8.39 -15.83
CA ALA A 254 -14.52 8.96 -16.64
C ALA A 254 -14.81 8.85 -18.16
N VAL A 255 -15.32 7.70 -18.58
CA VAL A 255 -15.70 7.47 -19.99
C VAL A 255 -16.88 8.36 -20.38
N MET A 256 -17.92 8.41 -19.57
CA MET A 256 -19.12 9.24 -19.81
C MET A 256 -18.78 10.73 -19.90
N LEU A 257 -17.96 11.25 -18.99
CA LEU A 257 -17.54 12.65 -19.00
C LEU A 257 -16.77 12.99 -20.29
N HIS A 258 -15.99 12.05 -20.79
CA HIS A 258 -15.25 12.25 -22.04
C HIS A 258 -16.16 12.13 -23.29
N SER A 259 -17.00 11.09 -23.37
CA SER A 259 -17.82 10.81 -24.57
C SER A 259 -19.02 11.74 -24.74
N GLU A 260 -19.74 12.01 -23.63
CA GLU A 260 -20.99 12.78 -23.69
C GLU A 260 -20.79 14.28 -23.44
N PHE A 261 -19.85 14.63 -22.55
CA PHE A 261 -19.64 16.02 -22.14
C PHE A 261 -18.35 16.62 -22.73
N HIS A 262 -17.54 15.84 -23.45
CA HIS A 262 -16.25 16.26 -24.02
C HIS A 262 -15.27 16.85 -22.99
N TRP A 263 -15.39 16.43 -21.72
CA TRP A 263 -14.52 16.87 -20.66
C TRP A 263 -13.20 16.08 -20.67
N GLY A 264 -12.12 16.81 -20.47
CA GLY A 264 -10.78 16.22 -20.41
C GLY A 264 -10.49 15.49 -19.08
N SER A 265 -9.33 14.84 -19.05
CA SER A 265 -8.85 14.08 -17.87
C SER A 265 -8.76 14.91 -16.58
N ALA A 266 -8.48 16.21 -16.69
CA ALA A 266 -8.45 17.13 -15.56
C ALA A 266 -9.82 17.24 -14.86
N ALA A 267 -10.90 17.41 -15.64
CA ALA A 267 -12.26 17.48 -15.09
C ALA A 267 -12.69 16.14 -14.51
N ALA A 268 -12.42 15.04 -15.20
CA ALA A 268 -12.69 13.69 -14.70
C ALA A 268 -11.96 13.40 -13.37
N GLY A 269 -10.71 13.89 -13.22
CA GLY A 269 -9.94 13.79 -12.00
C GLY A 269 -10.50 14.64 -10.86
N ALA A 270 -10.96 15.87 -11.17
CA ALA A 270 -11.51 16.80 -10.17
C ALA A 270 -12.82 16.29 -9.53
N PHE A 271 -13.59 15.46 -10.22
CA PHE A 271 -14.75 14.80 -9.63
C PHE A 271 -14.40 13.83 -8.48
N GLY A 272 -13.12 13.52 -8.28
CA GLY A 272 -12.63 12.68 -7.19
C GLY A 272 -12.47 13.39 -5.85
N LEU A 273 -12.61 14.73 -5.82
CA LEU A 273 -12.53 15.56 -4.62
C LEU A 273 -13.89 15.71 -3.97
#